data_fba01d086414c069ff104f9bb6364054
#
_entry.id   fba01d086414c069ff104f9bb6364054
#
_cell.length_a   1.000
_cell.length_b   1.000
_cell.length_c   1.000
_cell.angle_alpha   90.00
_cell.angle_beta   90.00
_cell.angle_gamma   90.00
#
_symmetry.space_group_name_H-M   'P 1'
#
loop_
_entity.id
_entity.type
_entity.pdbx_description
1 polymer ?
#
loop_
_entity_poly.entity_id
_entity_poly.type
_entity_poly.pdbx_seq_one_letter_code
_entity_poly.pdbx_strand_id
1 'polypeptide(L)'
;GLKVNKQWKAELTLRDILRHQAGFPADPQYHNDSFDQCAQKTVPGATNVLFSGWDGSAATRAATLKSIFKTPLMYKPGTKTVYSDVDYMLLAFAIEAITGKGLDAFLKETFWDPMGLTHTTYNPLLNGFAANDCAATELNGNTRDGAISFTGVRTATIQGQVHDEKCYYAMGGISGHAGLFSNATELAKLASVMLTGGYGENRYFSRNVMDAFTAPKKEDAA
;
A
#
# COMPACT_ATOMS: atom_id res chain seq x y z
N GLY A 1 -8.23 25.86 3.75
CA GLY A 1 -8.17 24.57 4.46
C GLY A 1 -8.75 23.43 3.63
N LEU A 2 -8.27 22.22 3.88
CA LEU A 2 -8.76 21.02 3.19
C LEU A 2 -10.24 20.80 3.50
N LYS A 3 -11.06 20.68 2.46
CA LYS A 3 -12.47 20.30 2.59
C LYS A 3 -12.54 18.77 2.66
N VAL A 4 -13.07 18.24 3.75
CA VAL A 4 -13.32 16.79 3.89
C VAL A 4 -14.72 16.50 3.36
N ASN A 5 -14.82 15.70 2.31
CA ASN A 5 -16.09 15.34 1.67
C ASN A 5 -16.80 14.22 2.47
N LYS A 6 -17.34 14.57 3.64
CA LYS A 6 -17.95 13.56 4.55
C LYS A 6 -19.06 12.75 3.88
N GLN A 7 -19.92 13.41 3.09
CA GLN A 7 -21.00 12.74 2.37
C GLN A 7 -20.45 11.71 1.36
N TRP A 8 -19.49 12.13 0.54
CA TRP A 8 -18.87 11.20 -0.43
C TRP A 8 -18.16 10.03 0.23
N LYS A 9 -17.47 10.28 1.36
CA LYS A 9 -16.82 9.21 2.12
C LYS A 9 -17.80 8.22 2.74
N ALA A 10 -19.00 8.67 3.10
CA ALA A 10 -20.06 7.79 3.60
C ALA A 10 -20.64 6.88 2.51
N GLU A 11 -20.50 7.26 1.24
CA GLU A 11 -20.94 6.49 0.08
C GLU A 11 -19.88 5.50 -0.45
N LEU A 12 -18.62 5.58 0.06
CA LEU A 12 -17.52 4.71 -0.40
C LEU A 12 -17.83 3.24 -0.17
N THR A 13 -17.56 2.45 -1.21
CA THR A 13 -17.61 0.99 -1.15
C THR A 13 -16.22 0.38 -1.30
N LEU A 14 -16.03 -0.85 -0.81
CA LEU A 14 -14.79 -1.61 -1.05
C LEU A 14 -14.51 -1.78 -2.56
N ARG A 15 -15.55 -1.85 -3.38
CA ARG A 15 -15.42 -1.93 -4.84
C ARG A 15 -14.78 -0.68 -5.43
N ASP A 16 -15.17 0.52 -4.96
CA ASP A 16 -14.58 1.78 -5.43
C ASP A 16 -13.09 1.84 -5.08
N ILE A 17 -12.74 1.42 -3.87
CA ILE A 17 -11.36 1.39 -3.39
C ILE A 17 -10.53 0.38 -4.20
N LEU A 18 -10.99 -0.87 -4.38
CA LEU A 18 -10.31 -1.91 -5.17
C LEU A 18 -10.07 -1.50 -6.63
N ARG A 19 -10.92 -0.64 -7.19
CA ARG A 19 -10.87 -0.19 -8.59
C ARG A 19 -10.17 1.15 -8.78
N HIS A 20 -9.58 1.72 -7.75
CA HIS A 20 -9.03 3.08 -7.76
C HIS A 20 -10.05 4.15 -8.17
N GLN A 21 -11.30 3.96 -7.76
CA GLN A 21 -12.43 4.85 -8.02
C GLN A 21 -12.94 5.54 -6.75
N ALA A 22 -12.20 5.46 -5.64
CA ALA A 22 -12.60 6.06 -4.37
C ALA A 22 -12.54 7.58 -4.36
N GLY A 23 -11.73 8.17 -5.22
CA GLY A 23 -11.59 9.64 -5.31
C GLY A 23 -10.44 10.21 -4.51
N PHE A 24 -9.61 9.40 -3.87
CA PHE A 24 -8.40 9.88 -3.20
C PHE A 24 -7.41 10.50 -4.20
N PRO A 25 -6.59 11.48 -3.76
CA PRO A 25 -5.47 11.97 -4.56
C PRO A 25 -4.47 10.84 -4.84
N ALA A 26 -3.74 10.93 -5.96
CA ALA A 26 -2.83 9.88 -6.40
C ALA A 26 -1.73 9.58 -5.37
N ASP A 27 -1.08 10.61 -4.85
CA ASP A 27 0.12 10.47 -4.03
C ASP A 27 0.18 11.47 -2.86
N PRO A 28 -0.70 11.41 -1.86
CA PRO A 28 -0.56 12.25 -0.67
C PRO A 28 0.59 11.73 0.20
N GLN A 29 1.60 12.57 0.44
CA GLN A 29 2.82 12.17 1.13
C GLN A 29 2.69 12.36 2.64
N TYR A 30 2.11 11.42 3.34
CA TYR A 30 1.89 11.46 4.80
C TYR A 30 3.19 11.52 5.62
N HIS A 31 4.30 11.12 5.04
CA HIS A 31 5.63 11.08 5.63
C HIS A 31 6.47 12.33 5.38
N ASN A 32 6.04 13.20 4.48
CA ASN A 32 6.81 14.37 4.08
C ASN A 32 6.23 15.62 4.75
N ASP A 33 6.98 16.22 5.67
CA ASP A 33 6.57 17.38 6.47
C ASP A 33 6.38 18.67 5.65
N SER A 34 6.97 18.73 4.46
CA SER A 34 6.93 19.88 3.55
C SER A 34 6.05 19.66 2.30
N PHE A 35 5.21 18.62 2.29
CA PHE A 35 4.31 18.37 1.16
C PHE A 35 3.09 19.31 1.18
N ASP A 36 2.89 20.02 0.09
CA ASP A 36 1.71 20.89 -0.10
C ASP A 36 0.57 20.08 -0.75
N GLN A 37 -0.49 19.88 0.01
CA GLN A 37 -1.67 19.12 -0.43
C GLN A 37 -2.41 19.79 -1.58
N CYS A 38 -2.34 21.11 -1.71
CA CYS A 38 -3.01 21.86 -2.79
C CYS A 38 -2.19 21.82 -4.08
N ALA A 39 -0.87 21.98 -3.95
CA ALA A 39 0.05 21.93 -5.07
C ALA A 39 0.44 20.50 -5.49
N GLN A 40 0.14 19.50 -4.65
CA GLN A 40 0.53 18.09 -4.83
C GLN A 40 2.04 17.92 -5.10
N LYS A 41 2.85 18.65 -4.36
CA LYS A 41 4.32 18.60 -4.44
C LYS A 41 4.96 19.08 -3.14
N THR A 42 6.25 18.77 -2.97
CA THR A 42 7.05 19.34 -1.90
C THR A 42 7.33 20.82 -2.20
N VAL A 43 7.05 21.68 -1.22
CA VAL A 43 7.29 23.14 -1.29
C VAL A 43 8.08 23.54 -0.06
N PRO A 44 9.28 24.12 -0.20
CA PRO A 44 10.07 24.59 0.94
C PRO A 44 9.26 25.54 1.84
N GLY A 45 9.20 25.24 3.13
CA GLY A 45 8.44 26.01 4.11
C GLY A 45 6.94 25.76 4.15
N ALA A 46 6.40 24.88 3.29
CA ALA A 46 5.03 24.41 3.44
C ALA A 46 4.87 23.54 4.70
N THR A 47 3.63 23.49 5.20
CA THR A 47 3.28 22.58 6.30
C THR A 47 2.32 21.52 5.77
N ASN A 48 2.73 20.26 5.88
CA ASN A 48 1.86 19.13 5.55
C ASN A 48 0.87 18.89 6.70
N VAL A 49 -0.37 19.32 6.51
CA VAL A 49 -1.46 19.13 7.51
C VAL A 49 -1.91 17.66 7.64
N LEU A 50 -1.46 16.79 6.74
CA LEU A 50 -1.70 15.35 6.77
C LEU A 50 -0.47 14.56 7.24
N PHE A 51 0.58 15.25 7.66
CA PHE A 51 1.79 14.61 8.15
C PHE A 51 1.48 13.63 9.29
N SER A 52 1.98 12.41 9.21
CA SER A 52 1.72 11.34 10.18
C SER A 52 2.98 10.86 10.92
N GLY A 53 4.17 11.10 10.37
CA GLY A 53 5.44 10.74 10.99
C GLY A 53 6.45 10.13 10.02
N TRP A 54 7.63 9.76 10.55
CA TRP A 54 8.77 9.27 9.77
C TRP A 54 9.27 7.87 10.16
N ASP A 55 8.85 7.33 11.30
CA ASP A 55 9.51 6.16 11.89
C ASP A 55 8.80 4.83 11.66
N GLY A 56 7.62 4.88 11.05
CA GLY A 56 6.82 3.69 10.78
C GLY A 56 6.34 2.93 12.02
N SER A 57 6.45 3.51 13.22
CA SER A 57 5.98 2.91 14.45
C SER A 57 4.47 2.66 14.45
N ALA A 58 3.98 1.88 15.41
CA ALA A 58 2.54 1.67 15.60
C ALA A 58 1.79 3.01 15.82
N ALA A 59 2.42 3.98 16.50
CA ALA A 59 1.85 5.32 16.69
C ALA A 59 1.76 6.08 15.37
N THR A 60 2.82 6.07 14.56
CA THR A 60 2.85 6.67 13.21
C THR A 60 1.81 6.00 12.31
N ARG A 61 1.73 4.67 12.32
CA ARG A 61 0.75 3.91 11.55
C ARG A 61 -0.69 4.29 11.91
N ALA A 62 -1.00 4.42 13.21
CA ALA A 62 -2.30 4.88 13.68
C ALA A 62 -2.59 6.35 13.28
N ALA A 63 -1.57 7.21 13.31
CA ALA A 63 -1.67 8.58 12.83
C ALA A 63 -1.91 8.64 11.31
N THR A 64 -1.30 7.75 10.54
CA THR A 64 -1.52 7.61 9.09
C THR A 64 -2.99 7.30 8.79
N LEU A 65 -3.62 6.36 9.50
CA LEU A 65 -5.04 6.07 9.33
C LEU A 65 -5.91 7.31 9.60
N LYS A 66 -5.61 8.07 10.64
CA LYS A 66 -6.30 9.34 10.93
C LYS A 66 -6.10 10.37 9.82
N SER A 67 -4.91 10.41 9.22
CA SER A 67 -4.59 11.30 8.10
C SER A 67 -5.33 10.89 6.83
N ILE A 68 -5.47 9.60 6.56
CA ILE A 68 -6.32 9.07 5.47
C ILE A 68 -7.77 9.54 5.65
N PHE A 69 -8.32 9.46 6.85
CA PHE A 69 -9.68 9.97 7.12
C PHE A 69 -9.82 11.48 6.95
N LYS A 70 -8.74 12.25 7.09
CA LYS A 70 -8.73 13.70 6.84
C LYS A 70 -8.47 14.06 5.37
N THR A 71 -7.91 13.15 4.59
CA THR A 71 -7.58 13.39 3.18
C THR A 71 -8.87 13.64 2.39
N PRO A 72 -9.00 14.77 1.67
CA PRO A 72 -10.19 15.06 0.87
C PRO A 72 -10.27 14.12 -0.34
N LEU A 73 -11.47 13.79 -0.77
CA LEU A 73 -11.69 13.21 -2.08
C LEU A 73 -11.66 14.30 -3.14
N MET A 74 -10.94 14.07 -4.23
CA MET A 74 -10.76 15.01 -5.34
C MET A 74 -11.96 14.99 -6.29
N TYR A 75 -12.71 13.89 -6.31
CA TYR A 75 -13.91 13.68 -7.12
C TYR A 75 -14.84 12.70 -6.42
N LYS A 76 -16.09 12.65 -6.88
CA LYS A 76 -17.09 11.75 -6.31
C LYS A 76 -16.72 10.28 -6.60
N PRO A 77 -16.85 9.37 -5.63
CA PRO A 77 -16.61 7.94 -5.83
C PRO A 77 -17.34 7.38 -7.05
N GLY A 78 -16.70 6.48 -7.77
CA GLY A 78 -17.24 5.83 -8.97
C GLY A 78 -17.24 6.69 -10.24
N THR A 79 -16.77 7.96 -10.22
CA THR A 79 -16.83 8.85 -11.39
C THR A 79 -15.55 8.90 -12.21
N LYS A 80 -14.41 8.53 -11.61
CA LYS A 80 -13.11 8.50 -12.28
C LYS A 80 -12.27 7.36 -11.72
N THR A 81 -11.37 6.81 -12.52
CA THR A 81 -10.32 5.90 -12.09
C THR A 81 -9.01 6.66 -12.01
N VAL A 82 -8.45 6.81 -10.81
CA VAL A 82 -7.13 7.43 -10.57
C VAL A 82 -6.39 6.55 -9.59
N TYR A 83 -5.28 5.97 -10.03
CA TYR A 83 -4.42 5.16 -9.17
C TYR A 83 -4.02 5.95 -7.93
N SER A 84 -4.24 5.36 -6.75
CA SER A 84 -3.92 5.95 -5.46
C SER A 84 -3.43 4.89 -4.50
N ASP A 85 -2.26 5.12 -3.91
CA ASP A 85 -1.72 4.25 -2.85
C ASP A 85 -2.64 4.18 -1.64
N VAL A 86 -3.35 5.29 -1.37
CA VAL A 86 -4.28 5.39 -0.23
C VAL A 86 -5.35 4.32 -0.29
N ASP A 87 -5.81 3.95 -1.49
CA ASP A 87 -6.83 2.92 -1.65
C ASP A 87 -6.36 1.60 -1.03
N TYR A 88 -5.17 1.16 -1.36
CA TYR A 88 -4.64 -0.11 -0.86
C TYR A 88 -4.07 -0.01 0.57
N MET A 89 -3.62 1.16 1.00
CA MET A 89 -3.34 1.42 2.42
C MET A 89 -4.61 1.22 3.27
N LEU A 90 -5.74 1.76 2.80
CA LEU A 90 -7.03 1.63 3.49
C LEU A 90 -7.54 0.19 3.48
N LEU A 91 -7.34 -0.56 2.38
CA LEU A 91 -7.68 -2.00 2.32
C LEU A 91 -6.86 -2.81 3.33
N ALA A 92 -5.57 -2.50 3.52
CA ALA A 92 -4.75 -3.15 4.54
C ALA A 92 -5.35 -2.93 5.94
N PHE A 93 -5.67 -1.69 6.30
CA PHE A 93 -6.33 -1.40 7.58
C PHE A 93 -7.71 -2.07 7.71
N ALA A 94 -8.47 -2.19 6.62
CA ALA A 94 -9.75 -2.88 6.64
C ALA A 94 -9.59 -4.38 6.92
N ILE A 95 -8.61 -5.04 6.29
CA ILE A 95 -8.28 -6.44 6.57
C ILE A 95 -7.89 -6.61 8.02
N GLU A 96 -7.02 -5.77 8.55
CA GLU A 96 -6.58 -5.80 9.95
C GLU A 96 -7.76 -5.61 10.93
N ALA A 97 -8.65 -4.69 10.63
CA ALA A 97 -9.83 -4.44 11.46
C ALA A 97 -10.82 -5.63 11.47
N ILE A 98 -10.98 -6.30 10.33
CA ILE A 98 -11.90 -7.46 10.19
C ILE A 98 -11.29 -8.71 10.82
N THR A 99 -10.00 -8.94 10.64
CA THR A 99 -9.34 -10.18 11.07
C THR A 99 -8.80 -10.11 12.49
N GLY A 100 -8.59 -8.90 13.03
CA GLY A 100 -7.91 -8.66 14.30
C GLY A 100 -6.41 -9.01 14.27
N LYS A 101 -5.83 -9.22 13.07
CA LYS A 101 -4.42 -9.60 12.85
C LYS A 101 -3.73 -8.54 12.00
N GLY A 102 -2.41 -8.36 12.17
CA GLY A 102 -1.60 -7.63 11.21
C GLY A 102 -1.70 -8.24 9.82
N LEU A 103 -1.62 -7.40 8.78
CA LEU A 103 -1.74 -7.86 7.39
C LEU A 103 -0.72 -8.95 7.05
N ASP A 104 0.52 -8.80 7.49
CA ASP A 104 1.61 -9.77 7.30
C ASP A 104 1.31 -11.12 7.97
N ALA A 105 0.86 -11.09 9.23
CA ALA A 105 0.50 -12.28 9.98
C ALA A 105 -0.71 -13.00 9.34
N PHE A 106 -1.73 -12.25 8.92
CA PHE A 106 -2.89 -12.81 8.25
C PHE A 106 -2.54 -13.47 6.92
N LEU A 107 -1.72 -12.81 6.09
CA LEU A 107 -1.29 -13.35 4.80
C LEU A 107 -0.38 -14.57 4.97
N LYS A 108 0.52 -14.54 5.95
CA LYS A 108 1.41 -15.65 6.26
C LYS A 108 0.62 -16.90 6.63
N GLU A 109 -0.30 -16.80 7.57
CA GLU A 109 -1.11 -17.91 8.04
C GLU A 109 -2.06 -18.44 6.95
N THR A 110 -2.66 -17.54 6.18
CA THR A 110 -3.72 -17.89 5.22
C THR A 110 -3.17 -18.40 3.90
N PHE A 111 -2.05 -17.83 3.41
CA PHE A 111 -1.52 -18.10 2.08
C PHE A 111 -0.10 -18.63 2.12
N TRP A 112 0.84 -17.93 2.76
CA TRP A 112 2.26 -18.24 2.57
C TRP A 112 2.64 -19.58 3.16
N ASP A 113 2.29 -19.86 4.40
CA ASP A 113 2.60 -21.13 5.04
C ASP A 113 1.90 -22.31 4.34
N PRO A 114 0.57 -22.26 4.06
CA PRO A 114 -0.10 -23.36 3.36
C PRO A 114 0.38 -23.58 1.92
N MET A 115 0.93 -22.56 1.26
CA MET A 115 1.48 -22.67 -0.09
C MET A 115 2.99 -23.00 -0.11
N GLY A 116 3.63 -23.08 1.05
CA GLY A 116 5.08 -23.29 1.16
C GLY A 116 5.89 -22.13 0.56
N LEU A 117 5.46 -20.87 0.78
CA LEU A 117 6.17 -19.67 0.36
C LEU A 117 7.14 -19.26 1.47
N THR A 118 8.40 -19.56 1.29
CA THR A 118 9.45 -19.34 2.31
C THR A 118 10.23 -18.04 2.12
N HIS A 119 10.08 -17.39 0.95
CA HIS A 119 10.76 -16.15 0.58
C HIS A 119 9.79 -15.00 0.34
N THR A 120 8.48 -15.23 0.56
CA THR A 120 7.47 -14.16 0.47
C THR A 120 7.24 -13.58 1.86
N THR A 121 7.57 -12.31 2.05
CA THR A 121 7.49 -11.65 3.36
C THR A 121 7.44 -10.14 3.25
N TYR A 122 6.93 -9.49 4.28
CA TYR A 122 7.22 -8.08 4.58
C TYR A 122 8.47 -7.98 5.44
N ASN A 123 9.14 -6.83 5.41
CA ASN A 123 10.29 -6.53 6.27
C ASN A 123 11.30 -7.70 6.40
N PRO A 124 11.92 -8.17 5.29
CA PRO A 124 12.75 -9.38 5.30
C PRO A 124 13.88 -9.35 6.33
N LEU A 125 14.50 -8.20 6.59
CA LEU A 125 15.57 -8.06 7.59
C LEU A 125 15.10 -8.35 9.02
N LEU A 126 13.79 -8.21 9.30
CA LEU A 126 13.19 -8.56 10.59
C LEU A 126 12.71 -10.02 10.62
N ASN A 127 12.66 -10.68 9.47
CA ASN A 127 12.15 -12.04 9.28
C ASN A 127 13.22 -13.05 8.88
N GLY A 128 14.46 -12.80 9.29
CA GLY A 128 15.56 -13.78 9.19
C GLY A 128 16.34 -13.73 7.88
N PHE A 129 16.08 -12.79 6.98
CA PHE A 129 16.86 -12.60 5.76
C PHE A 129 17.98 -11.59 5.98
N ALA A 130 19.12 -11.80 5.32
CA ALA A 130 20.18 -10.79 5.23
C ALA A 130 19.91 -9.80 4.08
N ALA A 131 20.54 -8.63 4.13
CA ALA A 131 20.41 -7.66 3.04
C ALA A 131 20.83 -8.27 1.69
N ASN A 132 21.88 -9.08 1.68
CA ASN A 132 22.38 -9.74 0.46
C ASN A 132 21.43 -10.79 -0.14
N ASP A 133 20.40 -11.22 0.60
CA ASP A 133 19.33 -12.08 0.06
C ASP A 133 18.31 -11.28 -0.75
N CYS A 134 18.38 -9.96 -0.71
CA CYS A 134 17.47 -9.07 -1.37
C CYS A 134 18.17 -8.25 -2.46
N ALA A 135 17.49 -8.00 -3.56
CA ALA A 135 17.97 -7.05 -4.55
C ALA A 135 18.00 -5.63 -3.99
N ALA A 136 19.06 -4.86 -4.29
CA ALA A 136 19.06 -3.42 -4.05
C ALA A 136 18.09 -2.74 -5.01
N THR A 137 17.32 -1.77 -4.51
CA THR A 137 16.27 -1.11 -5.29
C THR A 137 16.55 0.36 -5.56
N GLU A 138 17.39 1.01 -4.77
CA GLU A 138 17.80 2.40 -4.94
C GLU A 138 19.18 2.65 -4.32
N LEU A 139 20.05 3.38 -4.99
CA LEU A 139 21.42 3.64 -4.53
C LEU A 139 21.49 4.77 -3.51
N ASN A 140 20.71 5.82 -3.70
CA ASN A 140 20.74 7.06 -2.90
C ASN A 140 19.53 7.21 -1.98
N GLY A 141 19.01 6.10 -1.49
CA GLY A 141 17.83 6.09 -0.63
C GLY A 141 16.58 6.63 -1.34
N ASN A 142 15.76 7.35 -0.64
CA ASN A 142 14.54 7.94 -1.21
C ASN A 142 14.77 9.37 -1.74
N THR A 143 15.99 9.76 -2.01
CA THR A 143 16.31 11.11 -2.48
C THR A 143 16.06 11.32 -3.96
N ARG A 144 15.95 10.23 -4.76
CA ARG A 144 15.85 10.27 -6.23
C ARG A 144 16.95 11.16 -6.82
N ASP A 145 18.21 10.81 -6.51
CA ASP A 145 19.42 11.56 -6.89
C ASP A 145 19.41 13.02 -6.43
N GLY A 146 18.86 13.28 -5.24
CA GLY A 146 18.80 14.60 -4.64
C GLY A 146 17.59 15.45 -5.06
N ALA A 147 16.70 14.93 -5.91
CA ALA A 147 15.49 15.65 -6.33
C ALA A 147 14.44 15.75 -5.21
N ILE A 148 14.50 14.85 -4.22
CA ILE A 148 13.55 14.80 -3.08
C ILE A 148 14.33 14.99 -1.78
N SER A 149 13.81 15.87 -0.93
CA SER A 149 14.33 16.11 0.42
C SER A 149 13.18 16.36 1.38
N PHE A 150 13.22 15.68 2.52
CA PHE A 150 12.36 15.92 3.68
C PHE A 150 13.08 15.46 4.94
N THR A 151 12.59 15.83 6.10
CA THR A 151 13.22 15.45 7.38
C THR A 151 13.25 13.92 7.54
N GLY A 152 14.44 13.36 7.77
CA GLY A 152 14.63 11.92 7.96
C GLY A 152 14.62 11.08 6.68
N VAL A 153 14.73 11.70 5.48
CA VAL A 153 14.84 10.95 4.22
C VAL A 153 16.05 10.01 4.22
N ARG A 154 15.85 8.75 3.81
CA ARG A 154 16.94 7.78 3.64
C ARG A 154 17.85 8.22 2.49
N THR A 155 19.17 8.14 2.71
CA THR A 155 20.20 8.53 1.73
C THR A 155 21.13 7.39 1.35
N ALA A 156 21.09 6.28 2.10
CA ALA A 156 21.90 5.09 1.81
C ALA A 156 21.15 4.14 0.86
N THR A 157 21.89 3.26 0.20
CA THR A 157 21.33 2.20 -0.65
C THR A 157 20.20 1.44 0.06
N ILE A 158 19.07 1.31 -0.59
CA ILE A 158 17.92 0.55 -0.10
C ILE A 158 18.05 -0.89 -0.56
N GLN A 159 18.25 -1.80 0.41
CA GLN A 159 18.37 -3.24 0.19
C GLN A 159 17.79 -3.99 1.39
N GLY A 160 16.84 -4.89 1.14
CA GLY A 160 16.14 -5.61 2.20
C GLY A 160 15.16 -4.76 3.03
N GLN A 161 14.94 -3.53 2.63
CA GLN A 161 13.92 -2.62 3.18
C GLN A 161 12.97 -2.20 2.08
N VAL A 162 11.70 -1.94 2.42
CA VAL A 162 10.73 -1.49 1.42
C VAL A 162 11.20 -0.20 0.75
N HIS A 163 11.11 -0.16 -0.58
CA HIS A 163 11.51 1.00 -1.38
C HIS A 163 10.54 2.17 -1.19
N ASP A 164 9.23 1.89 -1.26
CA ASP A 164 8.17 2.90 -1.18
C ASP A 164 8.23 3.71 0.12
N GLU A 165 8.23 5.03 -0.02
CA GLU A 165 8.40 5.97 1.08
C GLU A 165 7.21 5.93 2.06
N LYS A 166 5.98 5.90 1.55
CA LYS A 166 4.77 5.85 2.41
C LYS A 166 4.72 4.55 3.17
N CYS A 167 5.03 3.43 2.51
CA CYS A 167 5.08 2.14 3.17
C CYS A 167 6.15 2.11 4.26
N TYR A 168 7.35 2.63 3.98
CA TYR A 168 8.44 2.64 4.95
C TYR A 168 8.14 3.56 6.15
N TYR A 169 7.93 4.85 5.89
CA TYR A 169 7.84 5.85 6.96
C TYR A 169 6.49 5.88 7.67
N ALA A 170 5.39 5.68 6.94
CA ALA A 170 4.04 5.86 7.46
C ALA A 170 3.30 4.56 7.78
N MET A 171 3.74 3.42 7.22
CA MET A 171 3.06 2.13 7.38
C MET A 171 3.91 1.04 8.04
N GLY A 172 5.16 1.34 8.44
CA GLY A 172 6.03 0.38 9.11
C GLY A 172 6.50 -0.78 8.22
N GLY A 173 6.55 -0.55 6.90
CA GLY A 173 6.97 -1.53 5.91
C GLY A 173 5.90 -2.56 5.54
N ILE A 174 4.68 -2.47 6.10
CA ILE A 174 3.59 -3.42 5.87
C ILE A 174 2.36 -2.67 5.37
N SER A 175 2.03 -2.82 4.08
CA SER A 175 0.88 -2.15 3.49
C SER A 175 0.31 -2.94 2.31
N GLY A 176 -0.92 -2.61 1.90
CA GLY A 176 -1.55 -3.23 0.74
C GLY A 176 -1.05 -2.70 -0.60
N HIS A 177 -0.43 -1.51 -0.63
CA HIS A 177 0.08 -0.89 -1.86
C HIS A 177 1.55 -1.20 -2.13
N ALA A 178 2.35 -1.52 -1.09
CA ALA A 178 3.78 -1.79 -1.21
C ALA A 178 4.31 -2.59 -0.02
N GLY A 179 5.59 -3.03 -0.09
CA GLY A 179 6.32 -3.63 1.02
C GLY A 179 6.55 -5.13 0.92
N LEU A 180 5.87 -5.82 0.00
CA LEU A 180 6.06 -7.26 -0.16
C LEU A 180 7.36 -7.58 -0.90
N PHE A 181 8.12 -8.53 -0.34
CA PHE A 181 9.29 -9.16 -0.96
C PHE A 181 8.94 -10.59 -1.35
N SER A 182 9.46 -11.04 -2.46
CA SER A 182 9.25 -12.40 -2.95
C SER A 182 10.29 -12.75 -4.02
N ASN A 183 10.20 -13.95 -4.60
CA ASN A 183 10.93 -14.36 -5.79
C ASN A 183 9.98 -14.80 -6.90
N ALA A 184 10.50 -14.93 -8.12
CA ALA A 184 9.70 -15.24 -9.31
C ALA A 184 8.91 -16.55 -9.18
N THR A 185 9.50 -17.57 -8.56
CA THR A 185 8.86 -18.89 -8.37
C THR A 185 7.65 -18.79 -7.42
N GLU A 186 7.80 -18.07 -6.32
CA GLU A 186 6.72 -17.91 -5.35
C GLU A 186 5.62 -16.98 -5.88
N LEU A 187 5.99 -15.91 -6.60
CA LEU A 187 5.02 -15.08 -7.31
C LEU A 187 4.22 -15.87 -8.33
N ALA A 188 4.84 -16.81 -9.07
CA ALA A 188 4.12 -17.69 -9.98
C ALA A 188 3.10 -18.59 -9.27
N LYS A 189 3.43 -19.10 -8.07
CA LYS A 189 2.47 -19.85 -7.24
C LYS A 189 1.29 -18.95 -6.83
N LEU A 190 1.54 -17.73 -6.35
CA LEU A 190 0.49 -16.78 -5.99
C LEU A 190 -0.37 -16.41 -7.22
N ALA A 191 0.25 -16.18 -8.37
CA ALA A 191 -0.49 -15.91 -9.62
C ALA A 191 -1.36 -17.09 -10.05
N SER A 192 -0.95 -18.33 -9.79
CA SER A 192 -1.75 -19.51 -10.12
C SER A 192 -3.07 -19.56 -9.34
N VAL A 193 -3.10 -19.02 -8.12
CA VAL A 193 -4.33 -18.88 -7.33
C VAL A 193 -5.34 -17.98 -8.04
N MET A 194 -4.87 -16.94 -8.72
CA MET A 194 -5.72 -16.03 -9.51
C MET A 194 -6.32 -16.70 -10.75
N LEU A 195 -5.74 -17.79 -11.23
CA LEU A 195 -6.26 -18.56 -12.37
C LEU A 195 -7.22 -19.67 -11.95
N THR A 196 -6.91 -20.33 -10.85
CA THR A 196 -7.59 -21.57 -10.42
C THR A 196 -8.48 -21.40 -9.21
N GLY A 197 -8.29 -20.35 -8.42
CA GLY A 197 -8.94 -20.11 -7.14
C GLY A 197 -8.31 -20.87 -5.98
N GLY A 198 -7.21 -21.62 -6.21
CA GLY A 198 -6.53 -22.41 -5.20
C GLY A 198 -5.10 -22.78 -5.56
N TYR A 199 -4.41 -23.49 -4.67
CA TYR A 199 -3.07 -24.03 -4.88
C TYR A 199 -2.93 -25.36 -4.13
N GLY A 200 -2.43 -26.41 -4.80
CA GLY A 200 -2.42 -27.76 -4.26
C GLY A 200 -3.84 -28.21 -3.92
N GLU A 201 -4.03 -28.71 -2.71
CA GLU A 201 -5.35 -29.13 -2.19
C GLU A 201 -6.15 -27.96 -1.58
N ASN A 202 -5.53 -26.79 -1.39
CA ASN A 202 -6.16 -25.64 -0.76
C ASN A 202 -6.97 -24.81 -1.76
N ARG A 203 -8.23 -24.54 -1.41
CA ARG A 203 -9.13 -23.65 -2.15
C ARG A 203 -9.30 -22.35 -1.39
N TYR A 204 -8.88 -21.24 -1.98
CA TYR A 204 -8.97 -19.90 -1.36
C TYR A 204 -10.19 -19.12 -1.84
N PHE A 205 -10.52 -19.22 -3.13
CA PHE A 205 -11.59 -18.44 -3.73
C PHE A 205 -12.57 -19.33 -4.49
N SER A 206 -13.85 -19.00 -4.39
CA SER A 206 -14.90 -19.61 -5.22
C SER A 206 -14.79 -19.16 -6.67
N ARG A 207 -15.38 -19.91 -7.60
CA ARG A 207 -15.44 -19.55 -9.02
C ARG A 207 -16.06 -18.16 -9.22
N ASN A 208 -17.15 -17.85 -8.52
CA ASN A 208 -17.82 -16.55 -8.63
C ASN A 208 -16.90 -15.38 -8.22
N VAL A 209 -16.08 -15.56 -7.18
CA VAL A 209 -15.10 -14.55 -6.76
C VAL A 209 -14.04 -14.40 -7.86
N MET A 210 -13.50 -15.50 -8.38
CA MET A 210 -12.52 -15.45 -9.47
C MET A 210 -13.07 -14.70 -10.67
N ASP A 211 -14.26 -15.05 -11.14
CA ASP A 211 -14.90 -14.41 -12.29
C ASP A 211 -15.14 -12.91 -12.04
N ALA A 212 -15.52 -12.51 -10.83
CA ALA A 212 -15.72 -11.10 -10.47
C ALA A 212 -14.42 -10.27 -10.53
N PHE A 213 -13.27 -10.89 -10.19
CA PHE A 213 -11.98 -10.18 -10.18
C PHE A 213 -11.21 -10.25 -11.50
N THR A 214 -11.49 -11.26 -12.34
CA THR A 214 -10.79 -11.48 -13.62
C THR A 214 -11.62 -11.10 -14.86
N ALA A 215 -12.92 -10.80 -14.70
CA ALA A 215 -13.76 -10.37 -15.80
C ALA A 215 -13.26 -9.06 -16.43
N PRO A 216 -13.23 -8.94 -17.76
CA PRO A 216 -12.93 -7.69 -18.44
C PRO A 216 -13.85 -6.57 -17.94
N LYS A 217 -13.30 -5.37 -17.75
CA LYS A 217 -14.12 -4.20 -17.45
C LYS A 217 -14.93 -3.84 -18.70
N LYS A 218 -16.21 -3.48 -18.54
CA LYS A 218 -17.06 -3.06 -19.68
C LYS A 218 -16.50 -1.83 -20.41
N GLU A 219 -15.66 -1.04 -19.74
CA GLU A 219 -15.04 0.17 -20.29
C GLU A 219 -13.81 -0.14 -21.16
N ASP A 220 -13.25 -1.35 -21.07
CA ASP A 220 -12.09 -1.80 -21.86
C ASP A 220 -12.52 -2.48 -23.18
N ALA A 221 -13.80 -2.49 -23.49
CA ALA A 221 -14.41 -3.15 -24.66
C ALA A 221 -14.85 -2.17 -25.78
N ALA A 222 -14.25 -0.96 -25.80
CA ALA A 222 -14.52 0.06 -26.84
C ALA A 222 -13.32 0.24 -27.77
#